data_27c4442177859a3713c9a49aadfef35e
#
_entry.id   27c4442177859a3713c9a49aadfef35e
#
_cell.length_a   1.000
_cell.length_b   1.000
_cell.length_c   1.000
_cell.angle_alpha   90.00
_cell.angle_beta   90.00
_cell.angle_gamma   90.00
#
_symmetry.space_group_name_H-M   'P 1'
#
loop_
_entity.id
_entity.type
_entity.pdbx_description
1 polymer ?
#
loop_
_entity_poly.entity_id
_entity_poly.type
_entity_poly.pdbx_seq_one_letter_code
_entity_poly.pdbx_strand_id
1 'polypeptide(L)'
;MTKQQIIDKWLKIISDDYMHFDNEALETARMYAQACEIKEYDDKGVMAWAMVRDVDNQIKANVILFYIKPKYRGSKLFLTMIKNLETIVIKDGAKEIFIGVSISGYKEEKFNKIFTRFGYTQAGFIKKV
;
A
#
# COMPACT_ATOMS: atom_id res chain seq x y z
N MET A 1 16.14 -12.86 1.24
CA MET A 1 16.32 -11.50 0.67
C MET A 1 16.33 -10.46 1.77
N THR A 2 17.17 -9.46 1.63
CA THR A 2 17.13 -8.30 2.53
C THR A 2 15.91 -7.45 2.23
N LYS A 3 15.55 -6.57 3.16
CA LYS A 3 14.46 -5.60 2.95
C LYS A 3 14.70 -4.76 1.71
N GLN A 4 15.94 -4.30 1.49
CA GLN A 4 16.30 -3.52 0.31
C GLN A 4 16.08 -4.30 -0.98
N GLN A 5 16.43 -5.56 -1.02
CA GLN A 5 16.22 -6.42 -2.19
C GLN A 5 14.74 -6.61 -2.48
N ILE A 6 13.92 -6.78 -1.44
CA ILE A 6 12.45 -6.88 -1.57
C ILE A 6 11.87 -5.59 -2.16
N ILE A 7 12.28 -4.45 -1.62
CA ILE A 7 11.84 -3.14 -2.10
C ILE A 7 12.20 -2.94 -3.57
N ASP A 8 13.46 -3.18 -3.93
CA ASP A 8 13.94 -2.99 -5.31
C ASP A 8 13.21 -3.89 -6.30
N LYS A 9 12.99 -5.14 -5.92
CA LYS A 9 12.22 -6.09 -6.72
C LYS A 9 10.81 -5.57 -7.04
N TRP A 10 10.07 -5.14 -6.02
CA TRP A 10 8.69 -4.70 -6.20
C TRP A 10 8.57 -3.35 -6.89
N LEU A 11 9.48 -2.42 -6.63
CA LEU A 11 9.49 -1.14 -7.34
C LEU A 11 9.71 -1.33 -8.83
N LYS A 12 10.57 -2.27 -9.21
CA LYS A 12 10.77 -2.61 -10.62
C LYS A 12 9.52 -3.22 -11.24
N ILE A 13 8.88 -4.16 -10.54
CA ILE A 13 7.64 -4.81 -11.00
C ILE A 13 6.54 -3.76 -11.21
N ILE A 14 6.35 -2.86 -10.24
CA ILE A 14 5.33 -1.81 -10.31
C ILE A 14 5.63 -0.82 -11.43
N SER A 15 6.87 -0.44 -11.59
CA SER A 15 7.30 0.46 -12.65
C SER A 15 7.04 -0.13 -14.04
N ASP A 16 7.29 -1.42 -14.20
CA ASP A 16 7.04 -2.12 -15.46
C ASP A 16 5.55 -2.28 -15.76
N ASP A 17 4.72 -2.39 -14.73
CA ASP A 17 3.28 -2.61 -14.89
C ASP A 17 2.52 -1.33 -15.28
N TYR A 18 2.62 -0.27 -14.46
CA TYR A 18 1.77 0.90 -14.72
C TYR A 18 2.34 2.26 -14.31
N MET A 19 3.37 2.31 -13.50
CA MET A 19 3.99 3.56 -13.07
C MET A 19 5.45 3.61 -13.53
N HIS A 20 5.73 4.36 -14.57
CA HIS A 20 7.11 4.54 -15.02
C HIS A 20 7.86 5.47 -14.07
N PHE A 21 8.61 4.88 -13.16
CA PHE A 21 9.50 5.64 -12.30
C PHE A 21 10.79 5.99 -13.06
N ASP A 22 11.12 7.28 -13.15
CA ASP A 22 12.46 7.67 -13.52
C ASP A 22 13.40 7.42 -12.33
N ASN A 23 14.69 7.66 -12.51
CA ASN A 23 15.69 7.38 -11.48
C ASN A 23 15.45 8.16 -10.18
N GLU A 24 14.99 9.40 -10.29
CA GLU A 24 14.69 10.24 -9.15
C GLU A 24 13.45 9.73 -8.39
N ALA A 25 12.41 9.37 -9.12
CA ALA A 25 11.19 8.80 -8.53
C ALA A 25 11.46 7.47 -7.83
N LEU A 26 12.29 6.61 -8.43
CA LEU A 26 12.71 5.35 -7.82
C LEU A 26 13.47 5.58 -6.51
N GLU A 27 14.37 6.55 -6.49
CA GLU A 27 15.13 6.90 -5.29
C GLU A 27 14.20 7.35 -4.17
N THR A 28 13.25 8.23 -4.48
CA THR A 28 12.26 8.72 -3.52
C THR A 28 11.38 7.59 -2.99
N ALA A 29 10.87 6.74 -3.87
CA ALA A 29 10.05 5.59 -3.49
C ALA A 29 10.82 4.62 -2.58
N ARG A 30 12.10 4.39 -2.91
CA ARG A 30 12.98 3.55 -2.10
C ARG A 30 13.16 4.11 -0.70
N MET A 31 13.36 5.41 -0.57
CA MET A 31 13.50 6.08 0.73
C MET A 31 12.23 5.92 1.58
N TYR A 32 11.07 6.15 1.01
CA TYR A 32 9.80 5.95 1.71
C TYR A 32 9.61 4.51 2.17
N ALA A 33 9.88 3.56 1.28
CA ALA A 33 9.69 2.14 1.58
C ALA A 33 10.63 1.65 2.68
N GLN A 34 11.84 2.18 2.78
CA GLN A 34 12.79 1.83 3.85
C GLN A 34 12.26 2.18 5.23
N ALA A 35 11.46 3.23 5.35
CA ALA A 35 10.86 3.66 6.61
C ALA A 35 9.60 2.87 6.99
N CYS A 36 9.16 1.97 6.14
CA CYS A 36 7.90 1.23 6.33
C CYS A 36 8.13 -0.20 6.76
N GLU A 37 7.10 -0.79 7.37
CA GLU A 37 6.96 -2.24 7.44
C GLU A 37 6.55 -2.74 6.06
N ILE A 38 7.05 -3.91 5.66
CA ILE A 38 6.75 -4.49 4.36
C ILE A 38 6.42 -5.97 4.50
N LYS A 39 5.42 -6.42 3.75
CA LYS A 39 5.02 -7.82 3.72
C LYS A 39 4.75 -8.28 2.30
N GLU A 40 5.45 -9.33 1.90
CA GLU A 40 5.22 -9.99 0.61
C GLU A 40 4.22 -11.14 0.76
N TYR A 41 3.51 -11.40 -0.32
CA TYR A 41 2.63 -12.57 -0.48
C TYR A 41 3.16 -13.40 -1.65
N ASP A 42 4.19 -14.19 -1.40
CA ASP A 42 4.96 -14.91 -2.42
C ASP A 42 5.41 -13.92 -3.51
N ASP A 43 5.30 -14.28 -4.77
CA ASP A 43 5.56 -13.36 -5.89
C ASP A 43 4.27 -12.73 -6.45
N LYS A 44 3.20 -12.71 -5.65
CA LYS A 44 1.86 -12.30 -6.12
C LYS A 44 1.50 -10.88 -5.76
N GLY A 45 1.89 -10.45 -4.57
CA GLY A 45 1.54 -9.12 -4.08
C GLY A 45 2.43 -8.67 -2.93
N VAL A 46 2.33 -7.40 -2.61
CA VAL A 46 3.11 -6.76 -1.55
C VAL A 46 2.32 -5.62 -0.94
N MET A 47 2.52 -5.40 0.34
CA MET A 47 2.02 -4.20 1.00
C MET A 47 3.09 -3.60 1.89
N ALA A 48 3.06 -2.29 2.03
CA ALA A 48 3.96 -1.55 2.90
C ALA A 48 3.21 -0.43 3.61
N TRP A 49 3.48 -0.25 4.89
CA TRP A 49 2.79 0.72 5.72
C TRP A 49 3.72 1.32 6.76
N ALA A 50 3.37 2.52 7.21
CA ALA A 50 4.04 3.20 8.31
C ALA A 50 3.04 3.45 9.44
N MET A 51 3.47 3.21 10.67
CA MET A 51 2.70 3.58 11.86
C MET A 51 3.09 4.99 12.24
N VAL A 52 2.14 5.91 12.24
CA VAL A 52 2.39 7.34 12.45
C VAL A 52 1.55 7.82 13.64
N ARG A 53 2.17 8.58 14.54
CA ARG A 53 1.44 9.27 15.58
C ARG A 53 1.02 10.64 15.06
N ASP A 54 -0.27 10.87 14.97
CA ASP A 54 -0.82 12.10 14.41
C ASP A 54 -0.97 13.20 15.48
N VAL A 55 -1.39 14.38 15.05
CA VAL A 55 -1.54 15.58 15.92
C VAL A 55 -2.54 15.36 17.05
N ASP A 56 -3.50 14.46 16.87
CA ASP A 56 -4.46 14.08 17.92
C ASP A 56 -3.89 13.05 18.91
N ASN A 57 -2.59 12.76 18.82
CA ASN A 57 -1.87 11.80 19.64
C ASN A 57 -2.30 10.34 19.44
N GLN A 58 -3.04 10.05 18.37
CA GLN A 58 -3.43 8.69 18.03
C GLN A 58 -2.48 8.08 16.99
N ILE A 59 -2.29 6.76 17.08
CA ILE A 59 -1.50 6.03 16.11
C ILE A 59 -2.39 5.68 14.91
N LYS A 60 -1.89 5.97 13.72
CA LYS A 60 -2.57 5.66 12.46
C LYS A 60 -1.65 4.86 11.56
N ALA A 61 -2.20 3.90 10.86
CA ALA A 61 -1.47 3.16 9.83
C ALA A 61 -1.64 3.88 8.49
N ASN A 62 -0.53 4.28 7.90
CA ASN A 62 -0.52 4.89 6.58
C ASN A 62 0.03 3.87 5.59
N VAL A 63 -0.83 3.34 4.74
CA VAL A 63 -0.47 2.32 3.75
C VAL A 63 0.00 3.04 2.49
N ILE A 64 1.29 2.94 2.21
CA ILE A 64 1.90 3.60 1.06
C ILE A 64 1.96 2.71 -0.17
N LEU A 65 1.85 1.39 0.03
CA LEU A 65 1.93 0.42 -1.05
C LEU A 65 0.97 -0.72 -0.76
N PHE A 66 0.11 -1.00 -1.71
CA PHE A 66 -0.82 -2.13 -1.69
C PHE A 66 -0.98 -2.58 -3.12
N TYR A 67 -0.17 -3.56 -3.52
CA TYR A 67 -0.04 -3.93 -4.92
C TYR A 67 -0.19 -5.43 -5.10
N ILE A 68 -0.96 -5.81 -6.12
CA ILE A 68 -1.12 -7.19 -6.56
C ILE A 68 -0.80 -7.24 -8.05
N LYS A 69 0.02 -8.20 -8.46
CA LYS A 69 0.32 -8.41 -9.88
C LYS A 69 -0.97 -8.61 -10.67
N PRO A 70 -1.06 -8.10 -11.91
CA PRO A 70 -2.29 -8.19 -12.72
C PRO A 70 -2.88 -9.58 -12.81
N LYS A 71 -2.02 -10.59 -12.92
CA LYS A 71 -2.42 -12.00 -13.02
C LYS A 71 -3.24 -12.48 -11.83
N TYR A 72 -3.03 -11.90 -10.66
CA TYR A 72 -3.65 -12.33 -9.40
C TYR A 72 -4.75 -11.39 -8.91
N ARG A 73 -5.05 -10.34 -9.67
CA ARG A 73 -6.14 -9.41 -9.34
C ARG A 73 -7.48 -10.11 -9.53
N GLY A 74 -8.44 -9.83 -8.64
CA GLY A 74 -9.74 -10.49 -8.63
C GLY A 74 -9.74 -11.83 -7.91
N SER A 75 -8.60 -12.25 -7.36
CA SER A 75 -8.49 -13.46 -6.54
C SER A 75 -8.76 -13.16 -5.07
N LYS A 76 -8.76 -14.23 -4.26
CA LYS A 76 -8.89 -14.09 -2.79
C LYS A 76 -7.72 -13.39 -2.13
N LEU A 77 -6.63 -13.18 -2.84
CA LEU A 77 -5.43 -12.53 -2.30
C LEU A 77 -5.72 -11.13 -1.78
N PHE A 78 -6.54 -10.37 -2.50
CA PHE A 78 -6.93 -9.02 -2.07
C PHE A 78 -7.55 -9.04 -0.67
N LEU A 79 -8.50 -9.94 -0.46
CA LEU A 79 -9.16 -10.13 0.84
C LEU A 79 -8.18 -10.53 1.92
N THR A 80 -7.31 -11.48 1.62
CA THR A 80 -6.28 -11.96 2.56
C THR A 80 -5.38 -10.81 2.98
N MET A 81 -4.94 -10.00 2.04
CA MET A 81 -4.05 -8.86 2.32
C MET A 81 -4.73 -7.81 3.21
N ILE A 82 -5.97 -7.44 2.90
CA ILE A 82 -6.71 -6.47 3.72
C ILE A 82 -6.89 -6.99 5.14
N LYS A 83 -7.34 -8.21 5.30
CA LYS A 83 -7.57 -8.81 6.62
C LYS A 83 -6.29 -8.89 7.43
N ASN A 84 -5.19 -9.28 6.80
CA ASN A 84 -3.89 -9.34 7.46
C ASN A 84 -3.41 -7.95 7.87
N LEU A 85 -3.54 -6.98 6.99
CA LEU A 85 -3.19 -5.60 7.28
C LEU A 85 -3.94 -5.10 8.52
N GLU A 86 -5.26 -5.24 8.53
CA GLU A 86 -6.09 -4.80 9.65
C GLU A 86 -5.69 -5.50 10.95
N THR A 87 -5.49 -6.81 10.92
CA THR A 87 -5.06 -7.58 12.10
C THR A 87 -3.73 -7.07 12.63
N ILE A 88 -2.75 -6.86 11.78
CA ILE A 88 -1.41 -6.42 12.17
C ILE A 88 -1.44 -5.01 12.77
N VAL A 89 -2.04 -4.06 12.05
CA VAL A 89 -1.97 -2.64 12.48
C VAL A 89 -2.85 -2.34 13.68
N ILE A 90 -3.99 -3.01 13.80
CA ILE A 90 -4.87 -2.87 14.98
C ILE A 90 -4.17 -3.42 16.23
N LYS A 91 -3.51 -4.57 16.11
CA LYS A 91 -2.71 -5.15 17.19
C LYS A 91 -1.61 -4.20 17.62
N ASP A 92 -1.01 -3.47 16.68
CA ASP A 92 0.06 -2.50 16.95
C ASP A 92 -0.47 -1.14 17.41
N GLY A 93 -1.78 -1.02 17.63
CA GLY A 93 -2.40 0.16 18.24
C GLY A 93 -3.00 1.18 17.29
N ALA A 94 -3.11 0.86 16.00
CA ALA A 94 -3.71 1.79 15.05
C ALA A 94 -5.19 2.04 15.35
N LYS A 95 -5.58 3.30 15.34
CA LYS A 95 -6.97 3.74 15.48
C LYS A 95 -7.64 4.03 14.16
N GLU A 96 -6.83 4.32 13.14
CA GLU A 96 -7.29 4.53 11.78
C GLU A 96 -6.31 3.89 10.80
N ILE A 97 -6.83 3.51 9.64
CA ILE A 97 -6.04 2.99 8.52
C ILE A 97 -6.33 3.87 7.32
N PHE A 98 -5.28 4.47 6.76
CA PHE A 98 -5.37 5.26 5.54
C PHE A 98 -4.71 4.52 4.40
N ILE A 99 -5.45 4.30 3.32
CA ILE A 99 -4.94 3.60 2.13
C ILE A 99 -5.10 4.53 0.92
N GLY A 100 -3.98 4.89 0.31
CA GLY A 100 -3.98 5.67 -0.92
C GLY A 100 -4.17 4.79 -2.15
N VAL A 101 -4.72 5.37 -3.21
CA VAL A 101 -5.02 4.65 -4.47
C VAL A 101 -3.82 4.59 -5.41
N SER A 102 -2.88 5.52 -5.26
CA SER A 102 -1.88 5.86 -6.29
C SER A 102 -0.93 4.72 -6.67
N ILE A 103 -0.70 3.75 -5.78
CA ILE A 103 0.20 2.62 -6.06
C ILE A 103 -0.50 1.29 -5.74
N SER A 104 -1.69 1.09 -6.28
CA SER A 104 -2.44 -0.15 -6.08
C SER A 104 -2.50 -1.02 -7.34
N GLY A 105 -2.33 -0.42 -8.51
CA GLY A 105 -2.55 -1.09 -9.78
C GLY A 105 -4.02 -1.25 -10.15
N TYR A 106 -4.94 -0.80 -9.31
CA TYR A 106 -6.37 -0.82 -9.58
C TYR A 106 -6.84 0.53 -10.08
N LYS A 107 -7.88 0.54 -10.91
CA LYS A 107 -8.56 1.78 -11.28
C LYS A 107 -9.24 2.36 -10.04
N GLU A 108 -9.18 3.67 -9.90
CA GLU A 108 -9.71 4.38 -8.73
C GLU A 108 -11.15 4.00 -8.39
N GLU A 109 -12.01 3.94 -9.39
CA GLU A 109 -13.40 3.58 -9.24
C GLU A 109 -13.59 2.20 -8.64
N LYS A 110 -12.86 1.21 -9.14
CA LYS A 110 -12.91 -0.17 -8.65
C LYS A 110 -12.34 -0.27 -7.24
N PHE A 111 -11.25 0.43 -6.98
CA PHE A 111 -10.62 0.50 -5.67
C PHE A 111 -11.59 1.05 -4.62
N ASN A 112 -12.24 2.18 -4.92
CA ASN A 112 -13.22 2.79 -4.03
C ASN A 112 -14.38 1.84 -3.71
N LYS A 113 -14.87 1.13 -4.73
CA LYS A 113 -15.98 0.18 -4.58
C LYS A 113 -15.62 -0.96 -3.62
N ILE A 114 -14.42 -1.50 -3.76
CA ILE A 114 -13.94 -2.61 -2.93
C ILE A 114 -13.75 -2.14 -1.49
N PHE A 115 -13.04 -1.04 -1.27
CA PHE A 115 -12.74 -0.57 0.09
C PHE A 115 -13.99 -0.10 0.84
N THR A 116 -14.96 0.48 0.14
CA THR A 116 -16.25 0.85 0.75
C THR A 116 -16.94 -0.38 1.36
N ARG A 117 -16.86 -1.54 0.70
CA ARG A 117 -17.43 -2.79 1.22
C ARG A 117 -16.75 -3.26 2.51
N PHE A 118 -15.52 -2.87 2.74
CA PHE A 118 -14.77 -3.21 3.95
C PHE A 118 -14.89 -2.15 5.05
N GLY A 119 -15.79 -1.20 4.89
CA GLY A 119 -16.04 -0.17 5.90
C GLY A 119 -15.13 1.05 5.79
N TYR A 120 -14.36 1.18 4.72
CA TYR A 120 -13.54 2.36 4.48
C TYR A 120 -14.38 3.48 3.89
N THR A 121 -14.07 4.70 4.28
CA THR A 121 -14.70 5.91 3.75
C THR A 121 -13.65 6.77 3.05
N GLN A 122 -14.08 7.54 2.07
CA GLN A 122 -13.18 8.52 1.45
C GLN A 122 -12.88 9.64 2.42
N ALA A 123 -11.60 10.04 2.49
CA ALA A 123 -11.13 11.12 3.34
C ALA A 123 -10.21 12.03 2.55
N GLY A 124 -10.41 13.34 2.72
CA GLY A 124 -9.55 14.35 2.13
C GLY A 124 -9.90 14.74 0.70
N PHE A 125 -9.15 15.71 0.19
CA PHE A 125 -9.34 16.28 -1.12
C PHE A 125 -7.99 16.40 -1.82
N ILE A 126 -7.97 16.18 -3.15
CA ILE A 126 -6.77 16.29 -3.96
C ILE A 126 -7.04 17.28 -5.09
N LYS A 127 -6.15 18.24 -5.26
CA LYS A 127 -6.12 19.11 -6.43
C LYS A 127 -4.80 18.90 -7.16
N LYS A 128 -4.87 18.45 -8.40
CA LYS A 128 -3.67 18.38 -9.25
C LYS A 128 -3.41 19.77 -9.84
N VAL A 129 -2.19 20.21 -9.69
CA VAL A 129 -1.75 21.53 -10.15
C VAL A 129 -0.73 21.43 -11.28
#